data_7be1d669128646ee0836f97e8ce657ca
#
_entry.id   7be1d669128646ee0836f97e8ce657ca
#
_cell.length_a   1.000
_cell.length_b   1.000
_cell.length_c   1.000
_cell.angle_alpha   90.00
_cell.angle_beta   90.00
_cell.angle_gamma   90.00
#
_symmetry.space_group_name_H-M   'P 1'
#
loop_
_entity.id
_entity.type
_entity.pdbx_description
1 polymer ?
#
loop_
_entity_poly.entity_id
_entity_poly.type
_entity_poly.pdbx_seq_one_letter_code
_entity_poly.pdbx_strand_id
1 'polypeptide(L)'
;ELSDKKTRAYFGETLPNPKLKLFPTSEVAKIGKKLGIPLIVDNTASPITCKPIEDGASIVVHSLTKFIGGHGTSIGGVIIDSGNFSWIEKPEQQPLMNTPDNSYHGAVWGELIPEALGAPIAFAIRARVVLLRDLGPAISPTNAFQIIQGLETLPLRYREQQANAQKLADYFINHNQVFNVIYPSYFLGADKERADKYM
;
A
#
# COMPACT_ATOMS: atom_id res chain seq x y z
N GLU A 1 12.18 7.60 17.76
CA GLU A 1 13.45 7.19 18.39
C GLU A 1 14.23 6.18 17.53
N LEU A 2 13.56 5.34 16.72
CA LEU A 2 14.23 4.34 15.88
C LEU A 2 14.60 4.84 14.47
N SER A 3 14.14 6.03 14.09
CA SER A 3 14.42 6.60 12.77
C SER A 3 15.69 7.42 12.78
N ASP A 4 16.53 7.23 11.78
CA ASP A 4 17.83 7.89 11.61
C ASP A 4 18.04 8.40 10.18
N LYS A 5 19.25 8.92 9.90
CA LYS A 5 19.64 9.41 8.55
C LYS A 5 19.67 8.32 7.47
N LYS A 6 19.61 7.03 7.83
CA LYS A 6 19.60 5.90 6.89
C LYS A 6 18.19 5.38 6.63
N THR A 7 17.19 5.78 7.41
CA THR A 7 15.80 5.39 7.23
C THR A 7 15.25 6.00 5.95
N ARG A 8 14.84 5.20 4.98
CA ARG A 8 14.39 5.63 3.65
C ARG A 8 12.88 5.59 3.46
N ALA A 9 12.22 4.66 4.12
CA ALA A 9 10.77 4.52 4.10
C ALA A 9 10.27 3.83 5.36
N TYR A 10 9.02 4.08 5.71
CA TYR A 10 8.24 3.21 6.57
C TYR A 10 7.42 2.26 5.72
N PHE A 11 7.25 1.04 6.19
CA PHE A 11 6.42 0.04 5.52
C PHE A 11 5.45 -0.60 6.51
N GLY A 12 4.20 -0.79 6.10
CA GLY A 12 3.19 -1.48 6.89
C GLY A 12 2.11 -2.10 6.02
N GLU A 13 1.36 -3.05 6.58
CA GLU A 13 0.16 -3.62 5.97
C GLU A 13 -1.08 -3.05 6.66
N THR A 14 -2.09 -2.64 5.89
CA THR A 14 -3.35 -2.11 6.44
C THR A 14 -4.00 -3.09 7.42
N LEU A 15 -4.11 -4.34 7.00
CA LEU A 15 -4.70 -5.43 7.77
C LEU A 15 -3.77 -6.64 7.72
N PRO A 16 -2.75 -6.69 8.59
CA PRO A 16 -1.68 -7.69 8.51
C PRO A 16 -2.16 -9.09 8.88
N ASN A 17 -1.77 -10.05 8.09
CA ASN A 17 -1.99 -11.47 8.32
C ASN A 17 -0.94 -12.02 9.31
N PRO A 18 -1.27 -12.81 10.36
CA PRO A 18 -2.61 -13.33 10.69
C PRO A 18 -3.36 -12.57 11.79
N LYS A 19 -2.76 -11.56 12.40
CA LYS A 19 -3.28 -10.92 13.63
C LYS A 19 -4.37 -9.88 13.39
N LEU A 20 -4.56 -9.43 12.15
CA LEU A 20 -5.57 -8.48 11.70
C LEU A 20 -5.56 -7.12 12.44
N LYS A 21 -4.48 -6.76 13.12
CA LYS A 21 -4.35 -5.47 13.84
C LYS A 21 -4.13 -4.34 12.83
N LEU A 22 -5.10 -3.46 12.70
CA LEU A 22 -5.02 -2.37 11.75
C LEU A 22 -3.79 -1.48 11.99
N PHE A 23 -3.09 -1.18 10.91
CA PHE A 23 -1.92 -0.33 10.92
C PHE A 23 -2.30 1.13 11.18
N PRO A 24 -1.61 1.86 12.05
CA PRO A 24 -1.90 3.26 12.37
C PRO A 24 -1.41 4.21 11.25
N THR A 25 -2.05 4.13 10.08
CA THR A 25 -1.61 4.79 8.84
C THR A 25 -1.41 6.29 9.02
N SER A 26 -2.43 7.00 9.52
CA SER A 26 -2.37 8.46 9.65
C SER A 26 -1.31 8.92 10.63
N GLU A 27 -1.11 8.18 11.72
CA GLU A 27 -0.14 8.50 12.76
C GLU A 27 1.29 8.34 12.22
N VAL A 28 1.57 7.23 11.54
CA VAL A 28 2.89 6.98 10.94
C VAL A 28 3.15 7.91 9.76
N ALA A 29 2.15 8.20 8.93
CA ALA A 29 2.26 9.15 7.83
C ALA A 29 2.64 10.55 8.32
N LYS A 30 2.02 11.04 9.41
CA LYS A 30 2.37 12.33 10.03
C LYS A 30 3.83 12.39 10.51
N ILE A 31 4.30 11.30 11.14
CA ILE A 31 5.69 11.20 11.58
C ILE A 31 6.62 11.18 10.35
N GLY A 32 6.29 10.38 9.36
CA GLY A 32 7.06 10.26 8.13
C GLY A 32 7.20 11.59 7.40
N LYS A 33 6.10 12.30 7.20
CA LYS A 33 6.09 13.61 6.57
C LYS A 33 7.03 14.61 7.31
N LYS A 34 6.96 14.66 8.64
CA LYS A 34 7.84 15.51 9.45
C LYS A 34 9.32 15.18 9.28
N LEU A 35 9.65 13.91 9.07
CA LEU A 35 11.03 13.42 8.95
C LEU A 35 11.53 13.30 7.50
N GLY A 36 10.70 13.57 6.49
CA GLY A 36 11.03 13.37 5.08
C GLY A 36 11.13 11.90 4.69
N ILE A 37 10.39 11.03 5.39
CA ILE A 37 10.38 9.58 5.20
C ILE A 37 8.98 9.18 4.66
N PRO A 38 8.87 8.68 3.41
CA PRO A 38 7.59 8.26 2.86
C PRO A 38 7.05 7.04 3.59
N LEU A 39 5.72 6.98 3.72
CA LEU A 39 5.02 5.78 4.18
C LEU A 39 4.55 4.97 2.97
N ILE A 40 4.96 3.72 2.91
CA ILE A 40 4.52 2.72 1.94
C ILE A 40 3.57 1.77 2.65
N VAL A 41 2.38 1.57 2.10
CA VAL A 41 1.36 0.69 2.70
C VAL A 41 0.96 -0.41 1.73
N ASP A 42 1.09 -1.65 2.18
CA ASP A 42 0.48 -2.79 1.50
C ASP A 42 -1.01 -2.86 1.88
N ASN A 43 -1.87 -2.64 0.88
CA ASN A 43 -3.32 -2.68 1.04
C ASN A 43 -3.96 -3.90 0.38
N THR A 44 -3.20 -4.97 0.24
CA THR A 44 -3.65 -6.21 -0.43
C THR A 44 -4.89 -6.81 0.21
N ALA A 45 -4.94 -6.86 1.56
CA ALA A 45 -6.05 -7.48 2.28
C ALA A 45 -7.32 -6.62 2.36
N SER A 46 -7.21 -5.31 2.14
CA SER A 46 -8.32 -4.35 2.31
C SER A 46 -8.50 -3.43 1.10
N PRO A 47 -8.54 -3.95 -0.14
CA PRO A 47 -8.45 -3.12 -1.35
C PRO A 47 -9.64 -2.18 -1.56
N ILE A 48 -10.75 -2.39 -0.87
CA ILE A 48 -11.98 -1.59 -0.95
C ILE A 48 -12.24 -0.81 0.35
N THR A 49 -12.06 -1.47 1.51
CA THR A 49 -12.43 -0.90 2.81
C THR A 49 -11.45 0.17 3.29
N CYS A 50 -10.14 -0.09 3.17
CA CYS A 50 -9.14 0.87 3.62
C CYS A 50 -8.63 1.73 2.46
N LYS A 51 -8.41 3.01 2.73
CA LYS A 51 -7.96 4.00 1.75
C LYS A 51 -6.67 4.71 2.21
N PRO A 52 -5.53 4.01 2.21
CA PRO A 52 -4.32 4.51 2.85
C PRO A 52 -3.81 5.84 2.29
N ILE A 53 -4.08 6.17 1.01
CA ILE A 53 -3.71 7.47 0.43
C ILE A 53 -4.48 8.61 1.09
N GLU A 54 -5.77 8.43 1.34
CA GLU A 54 -6.61 9.42 2.05
C GLU A 54 -6.13 9.61 3.50
N ASP A 55 -5.50 8.58 4.07
CA ASP A 55 -4.90 8.56 5.41
C ASP A 55 -3.44 9.03 5.44
N GLY A 56 -2.90 9.46 4.31
CA GLY A 56 -1.58 10.09 4.20
C GLY A 56 -0.44 9.16 3.77
N ALA A 57 -0.72 7.93 3.34
CA ALA A 57 0.31 7.09 2.73
C ALA A 57 0.86 7.74 1.45
N SER A 58 2.17 7.69 1.28
CA SER A 58 2.86 8.22 0.11
C SER A 58 2.77 7.26 -1.08
N ILE A 59 2.89 5.98 -0.79
CA ILE A 59 2.85 4.89 -1.78
C ILE A 59 1.92 3.81 -1.26
N VAL A 60 1.11 3.25 -2.14
CA VAL A 60 0.30 2.06 -1.86
C VAL A 60 0.70 0.94 -2.80
N VAL A 61 0.83 -0.26 -2.26
CA VAL A 61 1.10 -1.45 -3.04
C VAL A 61 -0.01 -2.48 -2.85
N HIS A 62 -0.28 -3.25 -3.88
CA HIS A 62 -1.19 -4.40 -3.81
C HIS A 62 -0.58 -5.61 -4.51
N SER A 63 -0.69 -6.77 -3.89
CA SER A 63 -0.60 -8.02 -4.62
C SER A 63 -1.88 -8.21 -5.43
N LEU A 64 -1.79 -8.01 -6.74
CA LEU A 64 -2.91 -8.24 -7.66
C LEU A 64 -3.30 -9.73 -7.73
N THR A 65 -2.41 -10.61 -7.32
CA THR A 65 -2.61 -12.06 -7.20
C THR A 65 -3.77 -12.43 -6.27
N LYS A 66 -4.07 -11.58 -5.27
CA LYS A 66 -5.03 -11.86 -4.20
C LYS A 66 -6.44 -11.39 -4.56
N PHE A 67 -7.06 -10.51 -3.75
CA PHE A 67 -8.45 -10.08 -3.93
C PHE A 67 -8.72 -9.43 -5.29
N ILE A 68 -7.78 -8.63 -5.81
CA ILE A 68 -7.99 -7.89 -7.07
C ILE A 68 -8.15 -8.86 -8.24
N GLY A 69 -7.21 -9.77 -8.45
CA GLY A 69 -7.34 -10.81 -9.48
C GLY A 69 -8.42 -11.84 -9.13
N GLY A 70 -8.48 -12.25 -7.86
CA GLY A 70 -9.57 -13.00 -7.24
C GLY A 70 -9.72 -14.47 -7.63
N HIS A 71 -8.92 -14.98 -8.56
CA HIS A 71 -9.10 -16.33 -9.15
C HIS A 71 -7.88 -17.25 -8.97
N GLY A 72 -6.75 -16.72 -8.49
CA GLY A 72 -5.50 -17.48 -8.31
C GLY A 72 -4.86 -17.94 -9.62
N THR A 73 -5.27 -17.39 -10.76
CA THR A 73 -4.80 -17.78 -12.10
C THR A 73 -3.58 -17.00 -12.56
N SER A 74 -3.33 -15.82 -11.96
CA SER A 74 -2.27 -14.91 -12.39
C SER A 74 -1.56 -14.28 -11.20
N ILE A 75 -0.25 -14.09 -11.34
CA ILE A 75 0.58 -13.38 -10.39
C ILE A 75 0.84 -11.97 -10.91
N GLY A 76 0.68 -10.98 -10.05
CA GLY A 76 0.96 -9.59 -10.38
C GLY A 76 0.99 -8.70 -9.15
N GLY A 77 1.49 -7.49 -9.34
CA GLY A 77 1.53 -6.44 -8.33
C GLY A 77 1.31 -5.08 -8.96
N VAL A 78 0.89 -4.12 -8.15
CA VAL A 78 0.78 -2.72 -8.55
C VAL A 78 1.37 -1.81 -7.49
N ILE A 79 2.01 -0.75 -7.93
CA ILE A 79 2.51 0.35 -7.11
C ILE A 79 1.73 1.60 -7.50
N ILE A 80 1.16 2.28 -6.53
CA ILE A 80 0.40 3.51 -6.70
C ILE A 80 1.12 4.61 -5.94
N ASP A 81 1.60 5.61 -6.67
CA ASP A 81 2.18 6.82 -6.10
C ASP A 81 1.06 7.83 -5.83
N SER A 82 0.94 8.30 -4.60
CA SER A 82 -0.11 9.25 -4.21
C SER A 82 0.04 10.64 -4.84
N GLY A 83 1.25 10.99 -5.27
CA GLY A 83 1.57 12.35 -5.67
C GLY A 83 1.52 13.38 -4.53
N ASN A 84 1.55 12.95 -3.28
CA ASN A 84 1.41 13.82 -2.09
C ASN A 84 2.69 13.97 -1.28
N PHE A 85 3.76 13.26 -1.66
CA PHE A 85 5.03 13.28 -0.94
C PHE A 85 6.05 14.16 -1.64
N SER A 86 6.63 15.12 -0.91
CA SER A 86 7.72 15.95 -1.42
C SER A 86 9.04 15.19 -1.35
N TRP A 87 9.56 14.78 -2.49
CA TRP A 87 10.85 14.07 -2.57
C TRP A 87 12.06 14.96 -2.36
N ILE A 88 11.90 16.29 -2.50
CA ILE A 88 12.98 17.28 -2.46
C ILE A 88 13.09 18.05 -1.13
N GLU A 89 12.10 17.95 -0.25
CA GLU A 89 12.07 18.73 1.00
C GLU A 89 13.21 18.36 1.95
N LYS A 90 13.60 17.07 1.97
CA LYS A 90 14.72 16.53 2.74
C LYS A 90 15.58 15.63 1.87
N PRO A 91 16.42 16.21 1.00
CA PRO A 91 17.16 15.47 -0.01
C PRO A 91 18.13 14.44 0.57
N GLU A 92 18.68 14.71 1.74
CA GLU A 92 19.57 13.77 2.45
C GLU A 92 18.87 12.48 2.87
N GLN A 93 17.55 12.56 3.07
CA GLN A 93 16.73 11.41 3.43
C GLN A 93 16.36 10.58 2.20
N GLN A 94 16.31 11.22 1.01
CA GLN A 94 15.89 10.60 -0.24
C GLN A 94 16.96 10.75 -1.36
N PRO A 95 18.19 10.22 -1.16
CA PRO A 95 19.30 10.47 -2.09
C PRO A 95 19.02 9.92 -3.50
N LEU A 96 18.30 8.80 -3.66
CA LEU A 96 17.97 8.26 -4.98
C LEU A 96 17.08 9.16 -5.84
N MET A 97 16.38 10.11 -5.21
CA MET A 97 15.54 11.08 -5.90
C MET A 97 16.25 12.43 -6.11
N ASN A 98 17.36 12.66 -5.37
CA ASN A 98 18.01 13.97 -5.28
C ASN A 98 19.48 13.96 -5.71
N THR A 99 20.00 12.85 -6.22
CA THR A 99 21.33 12.78 -6.84
C THR A 99 21.21 12.58 -8.35
N PRO A 100 22.11 13.17 -9.15
CA PRO A 100 22.12 12.97 -10.60
C PRO A 100 22.17 11.50 -10.99
N ASP A 101 21.28 11.07 -11.84
CA ASP A 101 21.26 9.70 -12.39
C ASP A 101 22.00 9.67 -13.71
N ASN A 102 23.21 9.10 -13.73
CA ASN A 102 24.06 9.04 -14.91
C ASN A 102 23.47 8.20 -16.04
N SER A 103 22.59 7.23 -15.74
CA SER A 103 21.90 6.43 -16.77
C SER A 103 20.79 7.22 -17.49
N TYR A 104 20.44 8.40 -16.94
CA TYR A 104 19.46 9.35 -17.48
C TYR A 104 20.05 10.77 -17.65
N HIS A 105 21.26 10.86 -18.18
CA HIS A 105 21.92 12.13 -18.50
C HIS A 105 22.03 13.11 -17.32
N GLY A 106 22.17 12.58 -16.11
CA GLY A 106 22.29 13.40 -14.90
C GLY A 106 20.95 13.89 -14.33
N ALA A 107 19.84 13.29 -14.71
CA ALA A 107 18.51 13.66 -14.21
C ALA A 107 18.43 13.55 -12.67
N VAL A 108 17.91 14.58 -12.02
CA VAL A 108 17.51 14.60 -10.62
C VAL A 108 16.01 14.36 -10.57
N TRP A 109 15.59 13.15 -10.23
CA TRP A 109 14.20 12.69 -10.38
C TRP A 109 13.21 13.51 -9.57
N GLY A 110 13.59 13.91 -8.35
CA GLY A 110 12.74 14.69 -7.46
C GLY A 110 12.42 16.09 -7.98
N GLU A 111 13.28 16.66 -8.82
CA GLU A 111 13.11 17.97 -9.45
C GLU A 111 12.47 17.84 -10.85
N LEU A 112 13.04 16.98 -11.68
CA LEU A 112 12.64 16.80 -13.08
C LEU A 112 11.15 16.41 -13.22
N ILE A 113 10.67 15.49 -12.40
CA ILE A 113 9.32 14.93 -12.59
C ILE A 113 8.23 15.95 -12.20
N PRO A 114 8.28 16.64 -11.05
CA PRO A 114 7.33 17.71 -10.77
C PRO A 114 7.34 18.83 -11.81
N GLU A 115 8.51 19.21 -12.33
CA GLU A 115 8.65 20.22 -13.37
C GLU A 115 7.99 19.77 -14.69
N ALA A 116 8.26 18.54 -15.12
CA ALA A 116 7.79 18.01 -16.40
C ALA A 116 6.31 17.62 -16.39
N LEU A 117 5.79 17.10 -15.28
CA LEU A 117 4.46 16.49 -15.19
C LEU A 117 3.50 17.25 -14.26
N GLY A 118 3.95 18.26 -13.54
CA GLY A 118 3.14 19.04 -12.60
C GLY A 118 2.71 18.26 -11.34
N ALA A 119 3.34 17.08 -11.06
CA ALA A 119 3.01 16.25 -9.91
C ALA A 119 4.27 15.55 -9.35
N PRO A 120 4.44 15.42 -8.02
CA PRO A 120 5.61 14.81 -7.40
C PRO A 120 5.57 13.28 -7.40
N ILE A 121 5.32 12.66 -8.56
CA ILE A 121 5.25 11.21 -8.77
C ILE A 121 6.59 10.59 -9.19
N ALA A 122 7.69 11.15 -8.70
CA ALA A 122 9.04 10.73 -9.06
C ALA A 122 9.33 9.26 -8.72
N PHE A 123 8.72 8.73 -7.67
CA PHE A 123 8.90 7.32 -7.29
C PHE A 123 8.36 6.37 -8.36
N ALA A 124 7.11 6.55 -8.79
CA ALA A 124 6.48 5.69 -9.79
C ALA A 124 7.21 5.80 -11.15
N ILE A 125 7.58 7.02 -11.57
CA ILE A 125 8.28 7.22 -12.82
C ILE A 125 9.67 6.59 -12.78
N ARG A 126 10.45 6.83 -11.73
CA ARG A 126 11.77 6.22 -11.58
C ARG A 126 11.71 4.69 -11.51
N ALA A 127 10.75 4.13 -10.76
CA ALA A 127 10.54 2.68 -10.72
C ALA A 127 10.25 2.11 -12.12
N ARG A 128 9.47 2.82 -12.94
CA ARG A 128 9.14 2.39 -14.30
C ARG A 128 10.32 2.52 -15.27
N VAL A 129 11.01 3.65 -15.27
CA VAL A 129 12.03 3.93 -16.30
C VAL A 129 13.42 3.40 -15.95
N VAL A 130 13.73 3.19 -14.67
CA VAL A 130 15.01 2.61 -14.22
C VAL A 130 14.82 1.12 -13.91
N LEU A 131 13.99 0.76 -12.94
CA LEU A 131 13.92 -0.61 -12.46
C LEU A 131 13.18 -1.53 -13.44
N LEU A 132 11.99 -1.17 -13.88
CA LEU A 132 11.22 -2.00 -14.79
C LEU A 132 11.92 -2.15 -16.14
N ARG A 133 12.42 -1.06 -16.72
CA ARG A 133 13.09 -1.09 -18.02
C ARG A 133 14.40 -1.85 -17.97
N ASP A 134 15.23 -1.59 -16.97
CA ASP A 134 16.60 -2.11 -16.94
C ASP A 134 16.68 -3.53 -16.36
N LEU A 135 15.80 -3.89 -15.41
CA LEU A 135 15.73 -5.24 -14.81
C LEU A 135 14.64 -6.12 -15.42
N GLY A 136 13.67 -5.55 -16.13
CA GLY A 136 12.63 -6.27 -16.87
C GLY A 136 11.47 -6.86 -16.08
N PRO A 137 11.14 -6.49 -14.81
CA PRO A 137 10.02 -7.06 -14.06
C PRO A 137 8.67 -6.56 -14.55
N ALA A 138 8.35 -6.80 -15.82
CA ALA A 138 7.09 -6.42 -16.44
C ALA A 138 6.08 -7.55 -16.38
N ILE A 139 4.82 -7.20 -16.04
CA ILE A 139 3.73 -8.17 -16.09
C ILE A 139 3.44 -8.60 -17.53
N SER A 140 3.16 -9.90 -17.75
CA SER A 140 2.76 -10.37 -19.08
C SER A 140 1.39 -9.81 -19.48
N PRO A 141 1.14 -9.53 -20.77
CA PRO A 141 -0.19 -9.06 -21.24
C PRO A 141 -1.33 -10.01 -20.85
N THR A 142 -1.11 -11.31 -20.89
CA THR A 142 -2.11 -12.32 -20.51
C THR A 142 -2.46 -12.22 -19.03
N ASN A 143 -1.46 -12.10 -18.14
CA ASN A 143 -1.70 -11.95 -16.72
C ASN A 143 -2.41 -10.61 -16.42
N ALA A 144 -2.02 -9.53 -17.09
CA ALA A 144 -2.68 -8.23 -16.96
C ALA A 144 -4.16 -8.32 -17.36
N PHE A 145 -4.46 -8.96 -18.48
CA PHE A 145 -5.83 -9.16 -18.95
C PHE A 145 -6.68 -9.94 -17.93
N GLN A 146 -6.18 -11.06 -17.42
CA GLN A 146 -6.90 -11.86 -16.41
C GLN A 146 -7.13 -11.09 -15.10
N ILE A 147 -6.15 -10.30 -14.67
CA ILE A 147 -6.27 -9.47 -13.47
C ILE A 147 -7.30 -8.36 -13.67
N ILE A 148 -7.33 -7.72 -14.85
CA ILE A 148 -8.33 -6.68 -15.18
C ILE A 148 -9.74 -7.26 -15.13
N GLN A 149 -9.96 -8.46 -15.69
CA GLN A 149 -11.26 -9.15 -15.58
C GLN A 149 -11.65 -9.40 -14.12
N GLY A 150 -10.69 -9.81 -13.27
CA GLY A 150 -10.92 -9.96 -11.84
C GLY A 150 -11.30 -8.65 -11.15
N LEU A 151 -10.68 -7.56 -11.56
CA LEU A 151 -10.94 -6.21 -11.03
C LEU A 151 -12.39 -5.76 -11.29
N GLU A 152 -12.98 -6.09 -12.43
CA GLU A 152 -14.36 -5.72 -12.78
C GLU A 152 -15.38 -6.23 -11.75
N THR A 153 -15.16 -7.41 -11.19
CA THR A 153 -16.06 -8.03 -10.19
C THR A 153 -15.60 -7.83 -8.75
N LEU A 154 -14.49 -7.16 -8.52
CA LEU A 154 -13.91 -7.00 -7.18
C LEU A 154 -14.91 -6.45 -6.15
N PRO A 155 -15.68 -5.37 -6.40
CA PRO A 155 -16.59 -4.83 -5.39
C PRO A 155 -17.69 -5.82 -4.97
N LEU A 156 -18.20 -6.60 -5.91
CA LEU A 156 -19.23 -7.63 -5.65
C LEU A 156 -18.67 -8.78 -4.82
N ARG A 157 -17.53 -9.32 -5.24
CA ARG A 157 -16.88 -10.44 -4.55
C ARG A 157 -16.43 -10.05 -3.14
N TYR A 158 -15.79 -8.88 -3.02
CA TYR A 158 -15.25 -8.42 -1.75
C TYR A 158 -16.36 -8.18 -0.72
N ARG A 159 -17.47 -7.54 -1.12
CA ARG A 159 -18.63 -7.33 -0.26
C ARG A 159 -19.22 -8.65 0.26
N GLU A 160 -19.40 -9.63 -0.62
CA GLU A 160 -19.94 -10.93 -0.21
C GLU A 160 -18.97 -11.71 0.68
N GLN A 161 -17.69 -11.70 0.36
CA GLN A 161 -16.66 -12.33 1.19
C GLN A 161 -16.58 -11.69 2.59
N GLN A 162 -16.68 -10.37 2.67
CA GLN A 162 -16.69 -9.64 3.95
C GLN A 162 -17.94 -9.97 4.78
N ALA A 163 -19.11 -10.00 4.15
CA ALA A 163 -20.36 -10.37 4.82
C ALA A 163 -20.32 -11.81 5.34
N ASN A 164 -19.78 -12.75 4.58
CA ASN A 164 -19.64 -14.14 4.99
C ASN A 164 -18.58 -14.31 6.10
N ALA A 165 -17.48 -13.58 6.05
CA ALA A 165 -16.47 -13.56 7.11
C ALA A 165 -17.07 -13.04 8.44
N GLN A 166 -17.89 -11.97 8.39
CA GLN A 166 -18.60 -11.48 9.57
C GLN A 166 -19.54 -12.54 10.17
N LYS A 167 -20.39 -13.18 9.33
CA LYS A 167 -21.29 -14.26 9.80
C LYS A 167 -20.54 -15.42 10.47
N LEU A 168 -19.37 -15.79 9.92
CA LEU A 168 -18.53 -16.81 10.51
C LEU A 168 -17.94 -16.36 11.85
N ALA A 169 -17.48 -15.12 11.94
CA ALA A 169 -16.96 -14.56 13.19
C ALA A 169 -18.07 -14.53 14.26
N ASP A 170 -19.30 -14.10 13.91
CA ASP A 170 -20.47 -14.08 14.80
C ASP A 170 -20.85 -15.49 15.29
N TYR A 171 -20.75 -16.47 14.42
CA TYR A 171 -20.97 -17.86 14.79
C TYR A 171 -19.91 -18.37 15.77
N PHE A 172 -18.64 -18.15 15.45
CA PHE A 172 -17.53 -18.67 16.24
C PHE A 172 -17.36 -18.00 17.59
N ILE A 173 -17.67 -16.71 17.75
CA ILE A 173 -17.55 -16.02 19.04
C ILE A 173 -18.42 -16.64 20.12
N ASN A 174 -19.53 -17.30 19.73
CA ASN A 174 -20.48 -17.96 20.62
C ASN A 174 -20.33 -19.49 20.65
N HIS A 175 -19.34 -20.04 19.93
CA HIS A 175 -19.19 -21.49 19.81
C HIS A 175 -18.40 -22.05 21.01
N ASN A 176 -18.93 -23.07 21.69
CA ASN A 176 -18.38 -23.63 22.93
C ASN A 176 -16.99 -24.26 22.82
N GLN A 177 -16.56 -24.61 21.61
CA GLN A 177 -15.23 -25.19 21.33
C GLN A 177 -14.23 -24.14 20.82
N VAL A 178 -14.61 -22.85 20.71
CA VAL A 178 -13.74 -21.77 20.24
C VAL A 178 -13.35 -20.90 21.42
N PHE A 179 -12.07 -20.83 21.69
CA PHE A 179 -11.53 -20.06 22.81
C PHE A 179 -11.46 -18.56 22.51
N ASN A 180 -11.11 -18.19 21.28
CA ASN A 180 -10.94 -16.80 20.89
C ASN A 180 -11.20 -16.59 19.38
N VAL A 181 -11.78 -15.45 19.04
CA VAL A 181 -11.97 -15.00 17.66
C VAL A 181 -11.23 -13.67 17.44
N ILE A 182 -10.33 -13.64 16.48
CA ILE A 182 -9.61 -12.42 16.08
C ILE A 182 -10.26 -11.91 14.79
N TYR A 183 -11.09 -10.88 14.92
CA TYR A 183 -11.77 -10.24 13.79
C TYR A 183 -12.04 -8.76 14.11
N PRO A 184 -11.91 -7.83 13.14
CA PRO A 184 -11.93 -6.39 13.43
C PRO A 184 -13.16 -5.88 14.19
N SER A 185 -14.36 -6.41 13.91
CA SER A 185 -15.59 -6.00 14.61
C SER A 185 -15.59 -6.34 16.12
N TYR A 186 -14.74 -7.27 16.55
CA TYR A 186 -14.60 -7.69 17.94
C TYR A 186 -13.38 -7.11 18.65
N PHE A 187 -12.66 -6.21 18.03
CA PHE A 187 -11.55 -5.52 18.68
C PHE A 187 -12.03 -4.61 19.80
N LEU A 188 -11.16 -4.35 20.77
CA LEU A 188 -11.41 -3.48 21.92
C LEU A 188 -10.33 -2.41 22.04
N GLY A 189 -10.61 -1.33 22.76
CA GLY A 189 -9.68 -0.23 23.01
C GLY A 189 -9.14 0.39 21.73
N ALA A 190 -7.84 0.66 21.69
CA ALA A 190 -7.18 1.33 20.57
C ALA A 190 -7.28 0.56 19.23
N ASP A 191 -7.34 -0.77 19.26
CA ASP A 191 -7.52 -1.57 18.04
C ASP A 191 -8.94 -1.40 17.46
N LYS A 192 -9.96 -1.24 18.33
CA LYS A 192 -11.33 -0.92 17.91
C LYS A 192 -11.43 0.48 17.31
N GLU A 193 -10.84 1.46 17.96
CA GLU A 193 -10.81 2.84 17.46
C GLU A 193 -10.18 2.92 16.06
N ARG A 194 -9.11 2.16 15.81
CA ARG A 194 -8.51 2.06 14.48
C ARG A 194 -9.42 1.37 13.48
N ALA A 195 -10.10 0.27 13.87
CA ALA A 195 -11.03 -0.41 12.99
C ALA A 195 -12.17 0.53 12.56
N ASP A 196 -12.75 1.27 13.49
CA ASP A 196 -13.82 2.24 13.21
C ASP A 196 -13.35 3.42 12.35
N LYS A 197 -12.06 3.77 12.42
CA LYS A 197 -11.49 4.88 11.66
C LYS A 197 -11.15 4.50 10.22
N TYR A 198 -10.64 3.30 9.98
CA TYR A 198 -10.03 2.92 8.71
C TYR A 198 -10.87 1.93 7.89
N MET A 199 -11.92 1.35 8.46
CA MET A 199 -12.81 0.37 7.81
C MET A 199 -14.27 0.83 7.78
#